data_52ab80181dfa113b104519f0c0be1688
#
_entry.id   52ab80181dfa113b104519f0c0be1688
#
_cell.length_a   1.000
_cell.length_b   1.000
_cell.length_c   1.000
_cell.angle_alpha   90.00
_cell.angle_beta   90.00
_cell.angle_gamma   90.00
#
_symmetry.space_group_name_H-M   'P 1'
#
loop_
_entity.id
_entity.type
_entity.pdbx_description
1 polymer ?
#
loop_
_entity_poly.entity_id
_entity_poly.type
_entity_poly.pdbx_seq_one_letter_code
_entity_poly.pdbx_strand_id
1 'polypeptide(L)'
;NKLKEIEIDTKFEKSLSNEFTQMYYEAWAGMEENFYNENFHGQDWQKHRDHYAIYLPYITSRSELRLIFNDMLGELNTSHFGFNSNGKEEDIYYGTHSLATGILFDNNNPFEVSGIIKESPSDISGKNLRKGDKLIAVNGEKVNANENREKYFSAPSFSNEIALTLERNGTEFNVNFHPASSGNIRNLIYDEWQDENQNYVDSKSKNRIAYVHMKNMTGGELQKFKEDLVSSNEADKDALILDLRYNTGGNVHDEVLRFLSQRTYLNWKYREGKLAKQSNFGYSDKPIVLLVNEQSLSDAEMTAAGFKELGLGKIIGTETYRWIIFTSGKGLVDGSFYRLPSWGCYTLDGKNLETEGVSPDIYVGESFKDRLTGNQPQLDKAIEVILDELNK
;
A
#
# COMPACT_ATOMS: atom_id res chain seq x y z
N ASN A 1 32.07 -4.89 -32.86
CA ASN A 1 32.65 -3.76 -32.12
C ASN A 1 32.16 -3.84 -30.68
N LYS A 2 33.08 -4.12 -29.74
CA LYS A 2 32.79 -4.01 -28.32
C LYS A 2 33.06 -2.56 -27.90
N LEU A 3 32.04 -1.91 -27.34
CA LEU A 3 32.23 -0.64 -26.65
C LEU A 3 33.15 -0.88 -25.46
N LYS A 4 34.19 -0.04 -25.35
CA LYS A 4 35.12 -0.05 -24.19
C LYS A 4 34.75 1.14 -23.33
N GLU A 5 34.37 0.88 -22.11
CA GLU A 5 34.15 1.89 -21.10
C GLU A 5 35.48 2.55 -20.75
N ILE A 6 35.54 3.86 -20.80
CA ILE A 6 36.72 4.64 -20.40
C ILE A 6 36.40 5.18 -19.02
N GLU A 7 37.07 4.65 -18.00
CA GLU A 7 37.00 5.20 -16.65
C GLU A 7 37.67 6.58 -16.64
N ILE A 8 36.88 7.60 -16.25
CA ILE A 8 37.37 8.95 -16.04
C ILE A 8 37.49 9.15 -14.52
N ASP A 9 38.69 8.96 -13.99
CA ASP A 9 39.02 9.23 -12.57
C ASP A 9 39.50 10.68 -12.41
N THR A 10 38.60 11.63 -12.58
CA THR A 10 38.91 13.06 -12.44
C THR A 10 38.04 13.67 -11.35
N LYS A 11 38.66 14.30 -10.37
CA LYS A 11 37.94 15.12 -9.38
C LYS A 11 37.52 16.43 -10.03
N PHE A 12 36.25 16.80 -9.84
CA PHE A 12 35.72 18.10 -10.21
C PHE A 12 34.98 18.72 -9.03
N GLU A 13 34.97 20.03 -8.99
CA GLU A 13 34.22 20.81 -8.00
C GLU A 13 32.90 21.22 -8.65
N LYS A 14 31.79 21.10 -7.90
CA LYS A 14 30.48 21.60 -8.29
C LYS A 14 29.91 22.52 -7.22
N SER A 15 29.19 23.55 -7.65
CA SER A 15 28.44 24.43 -6.76
C SER A 15 27.04 23.88 -6.56
N LEU A 16 26.72 23.41 -5.36
CA LEU A 16 25.37 22.92 -5.03
C LEU A 16 24.31 24.01 -5.23
N SER A 17 24.59 25.25 -4.90
CA SER A 17 23.64 26.37 -5.11
C SER A 17 23.28 26.56 -6.58
N ASN A 18 24.28 26.46 -7.49
CA ASN A 18 24.01 26.56 -8.92
C ASN A 18 23.23 25.34 -9.44
N GLU A 19 23.58 24.15 -8.95
CA GLU A 19 22.88 22.90 -9.28
C GLU A 19 21.41 22.96 -8.82
N PHE A 20 21.15 23.41 -7.59
CA PHE A 20 19.79 23.56 -7.06
C PHE A 20 18.96 24.59 -7.86
N THR A 21 19.60 25.68 -8.26
CA THR A 21 18.96 26.68 -9.13
C THR A 21 18.58 26.07 -10.49
N GLN A 22 19.48 25.32 -11.11
CA GLN A 22 19.19 24.63 -12.37
C GLN A 22 18.08 23.60 -12.22
N MET A 23 18.12 22.75 -11.18
CA MET A 23 17.09 21.75 -10.90
C MET A 23 15.71 22.38 -10.75
N TYR A 24 15.64 23.52 -10.07
CA TYR A 24 14.39 24.26 -9.89
C TYR A 24 13.76 24.66 -11.23
N TYR A 25 14.53 25.30 -12.10
CA TYR A 25 14.02 25.72 -13.40
C TYR A 25 13.75 24.55 -14.36
N GLU A 26 14.53 23.48 -14.29
CA GLU A 26 14.26 22.25 -15.06
C GLU A 26 12.91 21.62 -14.66
N ALA A 27 12.62 21.53 -13.35
CA ALA A 27 11.35 20.99 -12.88
C ALA A 27 10.18 21.90 -13.22
N TRP A 28 10.33 23.23 -13.05
CA TRP A 28 9.32 24.20 -13.43
C TRP A 28 8.98 24.11 -14.94
N ALA A 29 9.99 24.14 -15.79
CA ALA A 29 9.82 24.04 -17.25
C ALA A 29 9.23 22.70 -17.68
N GLY A 30 9.66 21.61 -17.04
CA GLY A 30 9.10 20.30 -17.32
C GLY A 30 7.62 20.19 -17.00
N MET A 31 7.16 20.84 -15.93
CA MET A 31 5.73 20.96 -15.63
C MET A 31 5.02 21.85 -16.64
N GLU A 32 5.58 23.01 -17.01
CA GLU A 32 5.00 23.91 -18.00
C GLU A 32 4.73 23.18 -19.34
N GLU A 33 5.65 22.34 -19.77
CA GLU A 33 5.55 21.62 -21.04
C GLU A 33 4.62 20.41 -21.03
N ASN A 34 4.39 19.78 -19.85
CA ASN A 34 3.83 18.42 -19.83
C ASN A 34 2.73 18.21 -18.79
N PHE A 35 2.36 19.22 -18.00
CA PHE A 35 1.27 19.06 -17.04
C PHE A 35 -0.05 18.75 -17.78
N TYR A 36 -0.80 17.78 -17.29
CA TYR A 36 -1.99 17.26 -17.99
C TYR A 36 -3.10 18.28 -18.22
N ASN A 37 -3.18 19.29 -17.36
CA ASN A 37 -4.17 20.37 -17.48
C ASN A 37 -3.49 21.64 -18.00
N GLU A 38 -3.75 21.97 -19.28
CA GLU A 38 -3.13 23.11 -19.98
C GLU A 38 -3.35 24.46 -19.27
N ASN A 39 -4.40 24.58 -18.46
CA ASN A 39 -4.73 25.76 -17.69
C ASN A 39 -4.23 25.69 -16.22
N PHE A 40 -3.39 24.72 -15.87
CA PHE A 40 -2.80 24.56 -14.53
C PHE A 40 -3.84 24.65 -13.40
N HIS A 41 -5.05 24.14 -13.60
CA HIS A 41 -6.20 24.29 -12.68
C HIS A 41 -6.53 25.75 -12.37
N GLY A 42 -6.25 26.68 -13.30
CA GLY A 42 -6.47 28.11 -13.15
C GLY A 42 -5.37 28.85 -12.41
N GLN A 43 -4.24 28.19 -12.14
CA GLN A 43 -3.08 28.80 -11.49
C GLN A 43 -2.19 29.54 -12.51
N ASP A 44 -1.60 30.65 -12.09
CA ASP A 44 -0.57 31.36 -12.84
C ASP A 44 0.80 30.70 -12.58
N TRP A 45 1.15 29.72 -13.42
CA TRP A 45 2.35 28.90 -13.24
C TRP A 45 3.65 29.71 -13.31
N GLN A 46 3.68 30.81 -14.10
CA GLN A 46 4.83 31.72 -14.15
C GLN A 46 4.96 32.54 -12.85
N LYS A 47 3.86 32.99 -12.30
CA LYS A 47 3.86 33.69 -11.02
C LYS A 47 4.38 32.78 -9.88
N HIS A 48 4.02 31.52 -9.88
CA HIS A 48 4.55 30.55 -8.90
C HIS A 48 6.05 30.36 -9.06
N ARG A 49 6.56 30.25 -10.29
CA ARG A 49 8.02 30.26 -10.55
C ARG A 49 8.72 31.43 -9.87
N ASP A 50 8.24 32.64 -10.12
CA ASP A 50 8.90 33.84 -9.63
C ASP A 50 8.77 33.97 -8.11
N HIS A 51 7.64 33.57 -7.54
CA HIS A 51 7.39 33.54 -6.11
C HIS A 51 8.36 32.63 -5.37
N TYR A 52 8.56 31.40 -5.82
CA TYR A 52 9.43 30.44 -5.15
C TYR A 52 10.92 30.65 -5.49
N ALA A 53 11.25 31.23 -6.63
CA ALA A 53 12.64 31.51 -7.02
C ALA A 53 13.38 32.47 -6.06
N ILE A 54 12.68 33.30 -5.32
CA ILE A 54 13.28 34.22 -4.34
C ILE A 54 14.02 33.49 -3.21
N TYR A 55 13.68 32.23 -2.94
CA TYR A 55 14.31 31.42 -1.90
C TYR A 55 15.61 30.73 -2.38
N LEU A 56 15.82 30.56 -3.69
CA LEU A 56 16.96 29.82 -4.24
C LEU A 56 18.34 30.28 -3.73
N PRO A 57 18.60 31.60 -3.57
CA PRO A 57 19.89 32.05 -3.03
C PRO A 57 20.17 31.62 -1.58
N TYR A 58 19.14 31.18 -0.85
CA TYR A 58 19.23 30.83 0.57
C TYR A 58 19.20 29.33 0.80
N ILE A 59 18.96 28.51 -0.24
CA ILE A 59 18.95 27.05 -0.15
C ILE A 59 20.37 26.52 -0.01
N THR A 60 20.63 25.80 1.08
CA THR A 60 21.93 25.23 1.42
C THR A 60 21.98 23.71 1.39
N SER A 61 20.80 23.05 1.35
CA SER A 61 20.66 21.60 1.38
C SER A 61 19.57 21.09 0.44
N ARG A 62 19.65 19.81 0.05
CA ARG A 62 18.62 19.15 -0.75
C ARG A 62 17.28 19.03 -0.01
N SER A 63 17.31 18.93 1.30
CA SER A 63 16.08 18.91 2.11
C SER A 63 15.30 20.21 1.99
N GLU A 64 16.01 21.35 1.98
CA GLU A 64 15.39 22.67 1.75
C GLU A 64 14.88 22.81 0.31
N LEU A 65 15.64 22.31 -0.68
CA LEU A 65 15.18 22.28 -2.06
C LEU A 65 13.91 21.43 -2.22
N ARG A 66 13.84 20.24 -1.58
CA ARG A 66 12.63 19.40 -1.57
C ARG A 66 11.43 20.13 -0.98
N LEU A 67 11.62 20.93 0.06
CA LEU A 67 10.55 21.72 0.65
C LEU A 67 9.99 22.73 -0.36
N ILE A 68 10.87 23.51 -1.01
CA ILE A 68 10.46 24.49 -2.04
C ILE A 68 9.76 23.81 -3.22
N PHE A 69 10.24 22.63 -3.66
CA PHE A 69 9.55 21.87 -4.70
C PHE A 69 8.16 21.43 -4.27
N ASN A 70 8.04 20.87 -3.06
CA ASN A 70 6.75 20.41 -2.57
C ASN A 70 5.74 21.54 -2.45
N ASP A 71 6.18 22.72 -1.98
CA ASP A 71 5.33 23.89 -1.87
C ASP A 71 4.90 24.39 -3.26
N MET A 72 5.84 24.58 -4.20
CA MET A 72 5.54 25.04 -5.56
C MET A 72 4.62 24.06 -6.32
N LEU A 73 4.91 22.76 -6.25
CA LEU A 73 4.11 21.74 -6.93
C LEU A 73 2.73 21.56 -6.26
N GLY A 74 2.66 21.80 -4.94
CA GLY A 74 1.41 21.76 -4.18
C GLY A 74 0.37 22.79 -4.62
N GLU A 75 0.81 23.93 -5.19
CA GLU A 75 -0.10 24.95 -5.75
C GLU A 75 -0.99 24.42 -6.89
N LEU A 76 -0.56 23.37 -7.58
CA LEU A 76 -1.32 22.77 -8.65
C LEU A 76 -2.47 21.87 -8.15
N ASN A 77 -2.54 21.58 -6.85
CA ASN A 77 -3.57 20.77 -6.20
C ASN A 77 -3.92 19.53 -7.01
N THR A 78 -2.92 18.70 -7.28
CA THR A 78 -3.08 17.44 -8.01
C THR A 78 -2.31 16.32 -7.34
N SER A 79 -2.71 15.09 -7.61
CA SER A 79 -2.09 13.91 -7.03
C SER A 79 -0.80 13.50 -7.73
N HIS A 80 -0.14 12.49 -7.19
CA HIS A 80 1.02 11.81 -7.78
C HIS A 80 2.26 12.67 -7.99
N PHE A 81 2.35 13.87 -7.44
CA PHE A 81 3.61 14.57 -7.35
C PHE A 81 4.61 13.82 -6.47
N GLY A 82 5.87 13.95 -6.80
CA GLY A 82 6.94 13.42 -5.99
C GLY A 82 8.29 13.91 -6.52
N PHE A 83 9.12 14.42 -5.63
CA PHE A 83 10.49 14.78 -5.93
C PHE A 83 11.42 13.85 -5.14
N ASN A 84 12.25 13.10 -5.86
CA ASN A 84 13.23 12.18 -5.28
C ASN A 84 14.63 12.69 -5.57
N SER A 85 15.32 13.04 -4.53
CA SER A 85 16.69 13.54 -4.57
C SER A 85 17.47 12.94 -3.41
N ASN A 86 18.63 12.36 -3.70
CA ASN A 86 19.56 11.83 -2.71
C ASN A 86 20.97 12.30 -3.10
N GLY A 87 21.59 13.09 -2.24
CA GLY A 87 22.98 13.49 -2.38
C GLY A 87 23.88 12.79 -1.37
N LYS A 88 25.15 12.61 -1.70
CA LYS A 88 26.14 12.07 -0.75
C LYS A 88 26.29 12.89 0.52
N GLU A 89 25.93 14.18 0.46
CA GLU A 89 25.89 15.09 1.60
C GLU A 89 24.78 14.76 2.61
N GLU A 90 23.81 13.95 2.22
CA GLU A 90 22.71 13.48 3.09
C GLU A 90 22.98 12.10 3.67
N ASP A 91 24.08 11.46 3.35
CA ASP A 91 24.41 10.12 3.86
C ASP A 91 24.53 10.13 5.38
N ILE A 92 23.74 9.30 6.05
CA ILE A 92 23.78 9.11 7.50
C ILE A 92 24.58 7.84 7.79
N TYR A 93 25.78 8.00 8.33
CA TYR A 93 26.66 6.88 8.70
C TYR A 93 26.20 6.13 9.95
N TYR A 94 25.58 6.83 10.88
CA TYR A 94 25.09 6.28 12.14
C TYR A 94 23.62 6.62 12.31
N GLY A 95 22.80 5.60 12.24
CA GLY A 95 21.37 5.71 12.48
C GLY A 95 20.93 4.82 13.63
N THR A 96 19.72 5.04 14.09
CA THR A 96 18.99 4.10 14.95
C THR A 96 17.90 3.44 14.14
N HIS A 97 17.54 2.21 14.49
CA HIS A 97 16.39 1.52 13.94
C HIS A 97 15.56 0.91 15.07
N SER A 98 14.27 0.73 14.81
CA SER A 98 13.37 0.08 15.76
C SER A 98 13.53 -1.43 15.66
N LEU A 99 13.70 -2.07 16.80
CA LEU A 99 13.82 -3.53 16.93
C LEU A 99 12.42 -4.12 17.12
N ALA A 100 11.83 -4.63 16.05
CA ALA A 100 10.46 -5.16 16.08
C ALA A 100 10.48 -6.67 16.38
N THR A 101 9.86 -7.05 17.49
CA THR A 101 9.81 -8.45 17.95
C THR A 101 8.52 -9.17 17.57
N GLY A 102 7.45 -8.43 17.26
CA GLY A 102 6.11 -8.97 17.08
C GLY A 102 5.30 -9.13 18.36
N ILE A 103 5.82 -8.61 19.49
CA ILE A 103 5.04 -8.51 20.72
C ILE A 103 4.09 -7.32 20.62
N LEU A 104 2.80 -7.54 20.88
CA LEU A 104 1.81 -6.50 21.09
C LEU A 104 1.71 -6.22 22.60
N PHE A 105 1.72 -4.95 22.96
CA PHE A 105 1.59 -4.50 24.34
C PHE A 105 0.23 -3.84 24.56
N ASP A 106 -0.27 -3.90 25.79
CA ASP A 106 -1.54 -3.28 26.16
C ASP A 106 -1.43 -1.74 26.16
N ASN A 107 -2.47 -1.05 25.70
CA ASN A 107 -2.46 0.42 25.63
C ASN A 107 -2.55 1.09 26.99
N ASN A 108 -3.21 0.43 27.98
CA ASN A 108 -3.36 0.96 29.33
C ASN A 108 -2.20 0.54 30.24
N ASN A 109 -1.59 -0.64 29.94
CA ASN A 109 -0.44 -1.19 30.62
C ASN A 109 0.72 -1.40 29.63
N PRO A 110 1.44 -0.35 29.22
CA PRO A 110 2.32 -0.37 28.06
C PRO A 110 3.53 -1.31 28.17
N PHE A 111 3.73 -1.95 29.29
CA PHE A 111 4.75 -2.97 29.52
C PHE A 111 4.17 -4.39 29.73
N GLU A 112 2.87 -4.56 29.55
CA GLU A 112 2.20 -5.86 29.63
C GLU A 112 1.88 -6.39 28.22
N VAL A 113 2.24 -7.65 27.96
CA VAL A 113 1.98 -8.32 26.67
C VAL A 113 0.48 -8.53 26.50
N SER A 114 -0.11 -7.94 25.47
CA SER A 114 -1.52 -8.12 25.08
C SER A 114 -1.72 -9.21 24.04
N GLY A 115 -0.68 -9.48 23.21
CA GLY A 115 -0.72 -10.48 22.14
C GLY A 115 0.64 -10.69 21.51
N ILE A 116 0.72 -11.66 20.63
CA ILE A 116 1.90 -12.01 19.84
C ILE A 116 1.45 -12.17 18.40
N ILE A 117 2.11 -11.48 17.48
CA ILE A 117 1.82 -11.58 16.05
C ILE A 117 2.32 -12.94 15.54
N LYS A 118 1.44 -13.67 14.88
CA LYS A 118 1.73 -14.97 14.28
C LYS A 118 2.94 -14.90 13.34
N GLU A 119 3.76 -15.92 13.33
CA GLU A 119 4.97 -16.02 12.50
C GLU A 119 6.04 -14.93 12.75
N SER A 120 5.84 -14.08 13.75
CA SER A 120 6.83 -13.08 14.16
C SER A 120 8.00 -13.71 14.93
N PRO A 121 9.13 -12.97 15.15
CA PRO A 121 10.22 -13.45 16.00
C PRO A 121 9.76 -13.92 17.39
N SER A 122 8.67 -13.38 17.91
CA SER A 122 8.11 -13.75 19.22
C SER A 122 7.25 -15.01 19.20
N ASP A 123 6.78 -15.43 18.05
CA ASP A 123 5.96 -16.63 17.87
C ASP A 123 6.79 -17.90 17.60
N ILE A 124 8.10 -17.76 17.46
CA ILE A 124 9.00 -18.90 17.20
C ILE A 124 8.97 -19.88 18.38
N SER A 125 8.90 -21.18 18.07
CA SER A 125 8.95 -22.26 19.05
C SER A 125 10.10 -22.11 20.04
N GLY A 126 9.80 -22.29 21.33
CA GLY A 126 10.77 -22.16 22.41
C GLY A 126 10.82 -20.77 23.07
N LYS A 127 10.19 -19.75 22.51
CA LYS A 127 10.13 -18.42 23.16
C LYS A 127 9.14 -18.39 24.34
N ASN A 128 8.05 -19.16 24.25
CA ASN A 128 7.06 -19.36 25.31
C ASN A 128 6.48 -18.08 25.92
N LEU A 129 6.33 -17.04 25.10
CA LEU A 129 5.69 -15.78 25.48
C LEU A 129 4.17 -15.95 25.57
N ARG A 130 3.52 -15.19 26.44
CA ARG A 130 2.06 -15.24 26.61
C ARG A 130 1.48 -13.87 26.94
N LYS A 131 0.24 -13.67 26.61
CA LYS A 131 -0.54 -12.53 27.09
C LYS A 131 -0.48 -12.48 28.62
N GLY A 132 -0.28 -11.27 29.17
CA GLY A 132 -0.14 -11.00 30.59
C GLY A 132 1.30 -11.06 31.11
N ASP A 133 2.30 -11.46 30.31
CA ASP A 133 3.71 -11.33 30.67
C ASP A 133 4.07 -9.85 30.79
N LYS A 134 4.90 -9.50 31.79
CA LYS A 134 5.32 -8.12 32.03
C LYS A 134 6.77 -7.91 31.63
N LEU A 135 7.03 -6.90 30.83
CA LEU A 135 8.39 -6.50 30.45
C LEU A 135 9.07 -5.80 31.63
N ILE A 136 10.19 -6.33 32.09
CA ILE A 136 10.95 -5.85 33.24
C ILE A 136 12.22 -5.13 32.80
N ALA A 137 12.92 -5.66 31.79
CA ALA A 137 14.14 -5.05 31.26
C ALA A 137 14.32 -5.35 29.76
N VAL A 138 15.06 -4.49 29.08
CA VAL A 138 15.51 -4.67 27.70
C VAL A 138 17.03 -4.52 27.65
N ASN A 139 17.73 -5.49 27.09
CA ASN A 139 19.21 -5.54 27.05
C ASN A 139 19.87 -5.27 28.41
N GLY A 140 19.24 -5.71 29.50
CA GLY A 140 19.69 -5.50 30.89
C GLY A 140 19.34 -4.15 31.50
N GLU A 141 18.78 -3.20 30.75
CA GLU A 141 18.27 -1.94 31.25
C GLU A 141 16.85 -2.13 31.77
N LYS A 142 16.61 -1.83 33.04
CA LYS A 142 15.25 -1.90 33.64
C LYS A 142 14.34 -0.86 33.02
N VAL A 143 13.14 -1.28 32.65
CA VAL A 143 12.13 -0.36 32.10
C VAL A 143 11.55 0.54 33.19
N ASN A 144 11.26 1.78 32.83
CA ASN A 144 10.61 2.77 33.68
C ASN A 144 9.20 3.01 33.17
N ALA A 145 8.19 2.76 34.00
CA ALA A 145 6.80 2.92 33.65
C ALA A 145 6.39 4.36 33.23
N ASN A 146 7.18 5.35 33.58
CA ASN A 146 6.97 6.76 33.23
C ASN A 146 7.64 7.17 31.91
N GLU A 147 8.33 6.26 31.23
CA GLU A 147 9.00 6.51 29.96
C GLU A 147 8.29 5.84 28.78
N ASN A 148 8.50 6.38 27.59
CA ASN A 148 8.00 5.76 26.38
C ASN A 148 8.76 4.44 26.14
N ARG A 149 8.03 3.33 26.09
CA ARG A 149 8.56 1.98 25.84
C ARG A 149 9.43 1.90 24.59
N GLU A 150 9.10 2.61 23.52
CA GLU A 150 9.81 2.56 22.24
C GLU A 150 11.28 3.01 22.35
N LYS A 151 11.62 3.78 23.39
CA LYS A 151 13.01 4.11 23.71
C LYS A 151 13.88 2.85 23.86
N TYR A 152 13.36 1.84 24.53
CA TYR A 152 14.10 0.59 24.82
C TYR A 152 14.23 -0.32 23.59
N PHE A 153 13.36 -0.13 22.58
CA PHE A 153 13.38 -0.87 21.32
C PHE A 153 14.10 -0.13 20.20
N SER A 154 14.73 1.00 20.48
CA SER A 154 15.59 1.74 19.55
C SER A 154 17.05 1.36 19.77
N ALA A 155 17.75 0.97 18.72
CA ALA A 155 19.12 0.53 18.79
C ALA A 155 19.96 1.11 17.64
N PRO A 156 21.31 1.18 17.82
CA PRO A 156 22.20 1.49 16.70
C PRO A 156 22.01 0.52 15.54
N SER A 157 22.24 1.00 14.31
CA SER A 157 21.99 0.25 13.07
C SER A 157 22.73 -1.09 12.93
N PHE A 158 23.78 -1.30 13.72
CA PHE A 158 24.54 -2.57 13.76
C PHE A 158 23.99 -3.58 14.78
N SER A 159 22.98 -3.23 15.58
CA SER A 159 22.36 -4.16 16.52
C SER A 159 21.46 -5.13 15.79
N ASN A 160 21.68 -6.43 15.96
CA ASN A 160 20.93 -7.50 15.31
C ASN A 160 20.27 -8.47 16.31
N GLU A 161 20.39 -8.20 17.61
CA GLU A 161 19.76 -8.97 18.68
C GLU A 161 19.17 -8.04 19.74
N ILE A 162 18.11 -8.52 20.41
CA ILE A 162 17.50 -7.88 21.58
C ILE A 162 17.20 -8.93 22.64
N ALA A 163 17.58 -8.65 23.89
CA ALA A 163 17.29 -9.49 25.03
C ALA A 163 16.19 -8.84 25.90
N LEU A 164 15.09 -9.56 26.14
CA LEU A 164 14.01 -9.11 27.01
C LEU A 164 14.01 -9.92 28.29
N THR A 165 13.92 -9.25 29.43
CA THR A 165 13.58 -9.86 30.71
C THR A 165 12.10 -9.63 30.97
N LEU A 166 11.32 -10.69 31.13
CA LEU A 166 9.89 -10.65 31.41
C LEU A 166 9.61 -11.34 32.74
N GLU A 167 8.46 -10.98 33.34
CA GLU A 167 7.94 -11.60 34.55
C GLU A 167 6.60 -12.27 34.26
N ARG A 168 6.43 -13.48 34.79
CA ARG A 168 5.18 -14.23 34.82
C ARG A 168 4.95 -14.82 36.19
N ASN A 169 3.83 -14.46 36.85
CA ASN A 169 3.49 -14.93 38.18
C ASN A 169 4.62 -14.75 39.22
N GLY A 170 5.32 -13.62 39.17
CA GLY A 170 6.41 -13.30 40.09
C GLY A 170 7.76 -13.99 39.75
N THR A 171 7.84 -14.69 38.62
CA THR A 171 9.09 -15.34 38.18
C THR A 171 9.60 -14.64 36.93
N GLU A 172 10.85 -14.17 37.00
CA GLU A 172 11.54 -13.56 35.86
C GLU A 172 12.12 -14.64 34.93
N PHE A 173 12.08 -14.36 33.62
CA PHE A 173 12.70 -15.18 32.58
C PHE A 173 13.23 -14.30 31.44
N ASN A 174 14.25 -14.78 30.74
CA ASN A 174 14.89 -14.06 29.64
C ASN A 174 14.52 -14.69 28.29
N VAL A 175 14.31 -13.84 27.30
CA VAL A 175 14.10 -14.25 25.90
C VAL A 175 14.93 -13.37 24.97
N ASN A 176 15.70 -14.00 24.09
CA ASN A 176 16.50 -13.29 23.09
C ASN A 176 15.81 -13.41 21.72
N PHE A 177 15.88 -12.35 20.93
CA PHE A 177 15.32 -12.27 19.60
C PHE A 177 16.33 -11.75 18.58
N HIS A 178 16.22 -12.26 17.36
CA HIS A 178 16.65 -11.53 16.18
C HIS A 178 15.45 -10.74 15.68
N PRO A 179 15.41 -9.42 15.87
CA PRO A 179 14.23 -8.63 15.53
C PRO A 179 14.01 -8.58 14.03
N ALA A 180 12.75 -8.48 13.63
CA ALA A 180 12.37 -8.20 12.26
C ALA A 180 12.39 -6.69 11.96
N SER A 181 12.31 -6.32 10.68
CA SER A 181 12.03 -4.93 10.33
C SER A 181 10.57 -4.59 10.64
N SER A 182 10.29 -3.31 10.91
CA SER A 182 8.91 -2.83 11.09
C SER A 182 8.03 -3.10 9.85
N GLY A 183 8.65 -3.15 8.65
CA GLY A 183 7.97 -3.52 7.41
C GLY A 183 7.50 -4.98 7.42
N ASN A 184 8.36 -5.90 7.86
CA ASN A 184 8.00 -7.32 7.97
C ASN A 184 6.88 -7.53 8.99
N ILE A 185 6.95 -6.87 10.15
CA ILE A 185 5.88 -6.97 11.16
C ILE A 185 4.55 -6.45 10.61
N ARG A 186 4.55 -5.33 9.88
CA ARG A 186 3.32 -4.83 9.23
C ARG A 186 2.77 -5.80 8.19
N ASN A 187 3.63 -6.50 7.45
CA ASN A 187 3.16 -7.53 6.52
C ASN A 187 2.51 -8.71 7.26
N LEU A 188 3.10 -9.19 8.36
CA LEU A 188 2.50 -10.25 9.17
C LEU A 188 1.12 -9.85 9.75
N ILE A 189 0.99 -8.61 10.25
CA ILE A 189 -0.31 -8.08 10.70
C ILE A 189 -1.33 -8.04 9.55
N TYR A 190 -0.88 -7.66 8.36
CA TYR A 190 -1.73 -7.66 7.18
C TYR A 190 -2.17 -9.09 6.79
N ASP A 191 -1.27 -10.05 6.83
CA ASP A 191 -1.59 -11.45 6.51
C ASP A 191 -2.60 -12.03 7.52
N GLU A 192 -2.45 -11.76 8.83
CA GLU A 192 -3.44 -12.12 9.85
C GLU A 192 -4.81 -11.49 9.56
N TRP A 193 -4.85 -10.19 9.23
CA TRP A 193 -6.09 -9.49 8.89
C TRP A 193 -6.77 -10.08 7.63
N GLN A 194 -6.00 -10.47 6.63
CA GLN A 194 -6.52 -11.13 5.43
C GLN A 194 -7.12 -12.51 5.78
N ASP A 195 -6.42 -13.31 6.59
CA ASP A 195 -6.90 -14.61 7.08
C ASP A 195 -8.19 -14.47 7.89
N GLU A 196 -8.28 -13.46 8.76
CA GLU A 196 -9.48 -13.18 9.56
C GLU A 196 -10.68 -12.82 8.67
N ASN A 197 -10.49 -11.99 7.65
CA ASN A 197 -11.55 -11.63 6.71
C ASN A 197 -12.00 -12.85 5.87
N GLN A 198 -11.06 -13.69 5.40
CA GLN A 198 -11.38 -14.94 4.71
C GLN A 198 -12.24 -15.85 5.59
N ASN A 199 -11.80 -16.08 6.84
CA ASN A 199 -12.52 -16.90 7.80
C ASN A 199 -13.92 -16.32 8.12
N TYR A 200 -14.04 -15.00 8.19
CA TYR A 200 -15.31 -14.31 8.38
C TYR A 200 -16.26 -14.59 7.22
N VAL A 201 -15.81 -14.39 5.99
CA VAL A 201 -16.61 -14.65 4.78
C VAL A 201 -17.01 -16.13 4.70
N ASP A 202 -16.09 -17.05 4.96
CA ASP A 202 -16.36 -18.48 4.95
C ASP A 202 -17.44 -18.89 5.95
N SER A 203 -17.32 -18.37 7.18
CA SER A 203 -18.29 -18.67 8.25
C SER A 203 -19.70 -18.17 7.92
N LYS A 204 -19.81 -16.95 7.38
CA LYS A 204 -21.09 -16.29 7.07
C LYS A 204 -21.74 -16.84 5.78
N SER A 205 -20.93 -17.22 4.80
CA SER A 205 -21.42 -17.74 3.51
C SER A 205 -21.55 -19.25 3.46
N LYS A 206 -21.21 -19.96 4.54
CA LYS A 206 -21.10 -21.43 4.57
C LYS A 206 -20.13 -21.94 3.50
N ASN A 207 -18.99 -21.27 3.40
CA ASN A 207 -17.91 -21.57 2.47
C ASN A 207 -18.29 -21.48 0.97
N ARG A 208 -19.30 -20.66 0.64
CA ARG A 208 -19.78 -20.49 -0.75
C ARG A 208 -19.13 -19.33 -1.50
N ILE A 209 -18.51 -18.38 -0.80
CA ILE A 209 -17.99 -17.16 -1.40
C ILE A 209 -16.47 -17.12 -1.25
N ALA A 210 -15.75 -16.98 -2.36
CA ALA A 210 -14.32 -16.70 -2.37
C ALA A 210 -14.07 -15.27 -1.89
N TYR A 211 -13.04 -15.06 -1.10
CA TYR A 211 -12.58 -13.72 -0.71
C TYR A 211 -11.13 -13.57 -1.12
N VAL A 212 -10.83 -12.51 -1.86
CA VAL A 212 -9.45 -12.17 -2.24
C VAL A 212 -9.25 -10.68 -2.01
N HIS A 213 -8.26 -10.33 -1.21
CA HIS A 213 -7.81 -8.95 -1.05
C HIS A 213 -6.54 -8.72 -1.86
N MET A 214 -6.49 -7.62 -2.62
CA MET A 214 -5.27 -7.16 -3.28
C MET A 214 -4.74 -5.94 -2.53
N LYS A 215 -3.57 -6.06 -1.92
CA LYS A 215 -2.91 -5.00 -1.16
C LYS A 215 -2.46 -3.83 -2.02
N ASN A 216 -2.07 -4.12 -3.24
CA ASN A 216 -1.68 -3.17 -4.28
C ASN A 216 -1.89 -3.79 -5.67
N MET A 217 -1.67 -2.99 -6.71
CA MET A 217 -1.84 -3.39 -8.10
C MET A 217 -0.49 -3.65 -8.78
N THR A 218 0.37 -4.48 -8.15
CA THR A 218 1.66 -4.88 -8.73
C THR A 218 1.59 -6.27 -9.37
N GLY A 219 2.59 -6.61 -10.19
CA GLY A 219 2.68 -7.95 -10.81
C GLY A 219 2.72 -9.10 -9.80
N GLY A 220 3.33 -8.90 -8.62
CA GLY A 220 3.35 -9.88 -7.54
C GLY A 220 1.96 -10.15 -6.96
N GLU A 221 1.20 -9.09 -6.67
CA GLU A 221 -0.18 -9.21 -6.19
C GLU A 221 -1.13 -9.78 -7.26
N LEU A 222 -0.94 -9.42 -8.52
CA LEU A 222 -1.68 -10.03 -9.63
C LEU A 222 -1.45 -11.55 -9.72
N GLN A 223 -0.21 -11.98 -9.52
CA GLN A 223 0.11 -13.40 -9.52
C GLN A 223 -0.56 -14.11 -8.34
N LYS A 224 -0.47 -13.55 -7.12
CA LYS A 224 -1.14 -14.05 -5.93
C LYS A 224 -2.66 -14.11 -6.14
N PHE A 225 -3.27 -13.04 -6.64
CA PHE A 225 -4.71 -12.99 -6.97
C PHE A 225 -5.14 -14.17 -7.87
N LYS A 226 -4.36 -14.46 -8.93
CA LYS A 226 -4.66 -15.59 -9.82
C LYS A 226 -4.47 -16.92 -9.14
N GLU A 227 -3.43 -17.10 -8.34
CA GLU A 227 -3.15 -18.33 -7.58
C GLU A 227 -4.23 -18.60 -6.56
N ASP A 228 -4.66 -17.60 -5.80
CA ASP A 228 -5.73 -17.71 -4.81
C ASP A 228 -7.03 -18.18 -5.46
N LEU A 229 -7.45 -17.59 -6.58
CA LEU A 229 -8.68 -17.93 -7.27
C LEU A 229 -8.69 -19.34 -7.91
N VAL A 230 -7.53 -19.91 -8.21
CA VAL A 230 -7.43 -21.28 -8.74
C VAL A 230 -7.04 -22.30 -7.67
N SER A 231 -6.81 -21.87 -6.44
CA SER A 231 -6.52 -22.77 -5.32
C SER A 231 -7.67 -23.73 -5.06
N SER A 232 -7.35 -24.88 -4.46
CA SER A 232 -8.35 -25.92 -4.16
C SER A 232 -9.45 -25.45 -3.20
N ASN A 233 -9.18 -24.40 -2.41
CA ASN A 233 -10.15 -23.85 -1.46
C ASN A 233 -11.12 -22.87 -2.12
N GLU A 234 -10.68 -22.12 -3.14
CA GLU A 234 -11.44 -21.01 -3.73
C GLU A 234 -12.07 -21.35 -5.09
N ALA A 235 -11.46 -22.25 -5.86
CA ALA A 235 -11.91 -22.58 -7.22
C ALA A 235 -13.34 -23.14 -7.30
N ASP A 236 -13.76 -23.91 -6.31
CA ASP A 236 -15.08 -24.56 -6.26
C ASP A 236 -16.17 -23.67 -5.62
N LYS A 237 -15.84 -22.48 -5.09
CA LYS A 237 -16.81 -21.54 -4.52
C LYS A 237 -17.72 -20.95 -5.59
N ASP A 238 -18.93 -20.55 -5.19
CA ASP A 238 -19.99 -20.11 -6.10
C ASP A 238 -19.85 -18.65 -6.57
N ALA A 239 -19.13 -17.81 -5.82
CA ALA A 239 -19.00 -16.37 -6.05
C ALA A 239 -17.69 -15.80 -5.52
N LEU A 240 -17.42 -14.52 -5.81
CA LEU A 240 -16.20 -13.82 -5.40
C LEU A 240 -16.52 -12.46 -4.74
N ILE A 241 -15.87 -12.20 -3.61
CA ILE A 241 -15.62 -10.84 -3.12
C ILE A 241 -14.18 -10.48 -3.45
N LEU A 242 -13.98 -9.54 -4.38
CA LEU A 242 -12.68 -8.90 -4.61
C LEU A 242 -12.60 -7.65 -3.73
N ASP A 243 -11.64 -7.62 -2.82
CA ASP A 243 -11.48 -6.51 -1.89
C ASP A 243 -10.29 -5.63 -2.28
N LEU A 244 -10.58 -4.40 -2.68
CA LEU A 244 -9.60 -3.37 -2.98
C LEU A 244 -9.59 -2.25 -1.93
N ARG A 245 -10.20 -2.44 -0.78
CA ARG A 245 -10.09 -1.49 0.33
C ARG A 245 -8.63 -1.38 0.75
N TYR A 246 -8.16 -0.17 1.03
CA TYR A 246 -6.76 0.13 1.40
C TYR A 246 -5.73 -0.22 0.32
N ASN A 247 -6.14 -0.47 -0.93
CA ASN A 247 -5.23 -0.78 -2.02
C ASN A 247 -4.46 0.46 -2.45
N THR A 248 -3.13 0.36 -2.48
CA THR A 248 -2.22 1.48 -2.71
C THR A 248 -1.90 1.74 -4.20
N GLY A 249 -2.67 1.15 -5.12
CA GLY A 249 -2.47 1.32 -6.56
C GLY A 249 -1.33 0.51 -7.14
N GLY A 250 -1.02 0.76 -8.38
CA GLY A 250 0.01 0.06 -9.17
C GLY A 250 -0.22 0.25 -10.67
N ASN A 251 -0.21 -0.86 -11.45
CA ASN A 251 -0.41 -0.82 -12.90
C ASN A 251 -0.77 -2.21 -13.49
N VAL A 252 -1.82 -2.86 -12.96
CA VAL A 252 -2.28 -4.18 -13.46
C VAL A 252 -3.82 -4.27 -13.59
N HIS A 253 -4.50 -3.12 -13.62
CA HIS A 253 -5.97 -3.06 -13.76
C HIS A 253 -6.47 -3.82 -14.99
N ASP A 254 -5.80 -3.68 -16.13
CA ASP A 254 -6.19 -4.34 -17.38
C ASP A 254 -6.16 -5.87 -17.26
N GLU A 255 -5.14 -6.43 -16.62
CA GLU A 255 -5.01 -7.87 -16.42
C GLU A 255 -6.06 -8.41 -15.45
N VAL A 256 -6.35 -7.66 -14.37
CA VAL A 256 -7.39 -8.00 -13.41
C VAL A 256 -8.76 -7.98 -14.10
N LEU A 257 -9.11 -6.90 -14.79
CA LEU A 257 -10.38 -6.75 -15.49
C LEU A 257 -10.54 -7.79 -16.60
N ARG A 258 -9.47 -8.07 -17.37
CA ARG A 258 -9.47 -9.12 -18.41
C ARG A 258 -9.73 -10.49 -17.80
N PHE A 259 -9.10 -10.82 -16.68
CA PHE A 259 -9.32 -12.08 -15.97
C PHE A 259 -10.78 -12.19 -15.49
N LEU A 260 -11.30 -11.14 -14.88
CA LEU A 260 -12.68 -11.13 -14.35
C LEU A 260 -13.75 -11.17 -15.45
N SER A 261 -13.50 -10.54 -16.61
CA SER A 261 -14.45 -10.44 -17.72
C SER A 261 -14.39 -11.60 -18.72
N GLN A 262 -13.39 -12.48 -18.62
CA GLN A 262 -13.19 -13.57 -19.57
C GLN A 262 -14.30 -14.61 -19.46
N ARG A 263 -15.12 -14.73 -20.50
CA ARG A 263 -16.27 -15.65 -20.55
C ARG A 263 -15.90 -17.04 -21.02
N THR A 264 -16.58 -18.04 -20.49
CA THR A 264 -16.55 -19.42 -21.01
C THR A 264 -17.15 -19.44 -22.42
N TYR A 265 -16.46 -20.09 -23.36
CA TYR A 265 -16.90 -20.19 -24.76
C TYR A 265 -16.92 -21.62 -25.31
N LEU A 266 -16.36 -22.61 -24.60
CA LEU A 266 -16.39 -24.02 -24.91
C LEU A 266 -16.37 -24.86 -23.62
N ASN A 267 -16.67 -26.16 -23.77
CA ASN A 267 -16.44 -27.15 -22.72
C ASN A 267 -15.59 -28.30 -23.26
N TRP A 268 -14.67 -28.78 -22.45
CA TRP A 268 -13.89 -29.97 -22.69
C TRP A 268 -14.37 -31.12 -21.83
N LYS A 269 -14.33 -32.32 -22.36
CA LYS A 269 -14.62 -33.55 -21.59
C LYS A 269 -13.59 -34.60 -21.94
N TYR A 270 -12.92 -35.16 -20.95
CA TYR A 270 -12.06 -36.31 -21.12
C TYR A 270 -12.84 -37.57 -20.70
N ARG A 271 -13.21 -38.42 -21.69
CA ARG A 271 -13.94 -39.67 -21.46
C ARG A 271 -15.16 -39.46 -20.54
N GLU A 272 -15.23 -40.23 -19.43
CA GLU A 272 -16.28 -40.14 -18.42
C GLU A 272 -16.02 -39.07 -17.34
N GLY A 273 -14.98 -38.26 -17.52
CA GLY A 273 -14.64 -37.17 -16.62
C GLY A 273 -15.67 -36.04 -16.59
N LYS A 274 -15.50 -35.10 -15.67
CA LYS A 274 -16.32 -33.88 -15.60
C LYS A 274 -16.05 -32.97 -16.80
N LEU A 275 -17.03 -32.16 -17.16
CA LEU A 275 -16.86 -31.05 -18.11
C LEU A 275 -15.93 -30.03 -17.49
N ALA A 276 -14.94 -29.61 -18.26
CA ALA A 276 -14.03 -28.51 -17.94
C ALA A 276 -14.32 -27.31 -18.86
N LYS A 277 -14.42 -26.15 -18.30
CA LYS A 277 -14.71 -24.92 -19.05
C LYS A 277 -13.48 -24.44 -19.83
N GLN A 278 -13.72 -23.89 -21.01
CA GLN A 278 -12.79 -23.11 -21.81
C GLN A 278 -13.45 -21.76 -22.09
N SER A 279 -12.91 -20.61 -21.72
CA SER A 279 -11.63 -20.43 -21.05
C SER A 279 -11.65 -21.02 -19.65
N ASN A 280 -10.55 -21.66 -19.28
CA ASN A 280 -10.25 -22.06 -17.92
C ASN A 280 -9.49 -20.95 -17.15
N PHE A 281 -9.30 -19.82 -17.78
CA PHE A 281 -8.56 -18.66 -17.29
C PHE A 281 -9.48 -17.45 -17.24
N GLY A 282 -10.41 -17.44 -16.30
CA GLY A 282 -11.39 -16.38 -16.13
C GLY A 282 -12.42 -16.70 -15.05
N TYR A 283 -13.16 -15.68 -14.62
CA TYR A 283 -14.09 -15.78 -13.49
C TYR A 283 -15.52 -15.31 -13.84
N SER A 284 -15.82 -14.96 -15.10
CA SER A 284 -17.05 -14.24 -15.51
C SER A 284 -18.38 -14.99 -15.34
N ASP A 285 -18.33 -16.28 -15.04
CA ASP A 285 -19.57 -17.10 -14.90
C ASP A 285 -20.12 -17.13 -13.48
N LYS A 286 -19.49 -16.42 -12.54
CA LYS A 286 -19.86 -16.39 -11.12
C LYS A 286 -20.15 -14.95 -10.69
N PRO A 287 -21.09 -14.72 -9.78
CA PRO A 287 -21.30 -13.40 -9.19
C PRO A 287 -20.03 -12.82 -8.56
N ILE A 288 -19.78 -11.54 -8.77
CA ILE A 288 -18.65 -10.83 -8.21
C ILE A 288 -19.14 -9.56 -7.52
N VAL A 289 -18.66 -9.32 -6.32
CA VAL A 289 -18.76 -8.01 -5.64
C VAL A 289 -17.38 -7.44 -5.48
N LEU A 290 -17.22 -6.17 -5.80
CA LEU A 290 -16.00 -5.39 -5.56
C LEU A 290 -16.19 -4.53 -4.31
N LEU A 291 -15.27 -4.64 -3.35
CA LEU A 291 -15.20 -3.74 -2.20
C LEU A 291 -14.18 -2.63 -2.44
N VAL A 292 -14.57 -1.40 -2.16
CA VAL A 292 -13.69 -0.22 -2.20
C VAL A 292 -13.94 0.67 -1.00
N ASN A 293 -12.95 1.49 -0.64
CA ASN A 293 -13.11 2.52 0.36
C ASN A 293 -12.34 3.80 0.01
N GLU A 294 -12.42 4.80 0.88
CA GLU A 294 -11.74 6.09 0.76
C GLU A 294 -10.20 6.00 0.74
N GLN A 295 -9.64 4.82 0.86
CA GLN A 295 -8.19 4.55 0.73
C GLN A 295 -7.86 3.64 -0.45
N SER A 296 -8.84 3.29 -1.28
CA SER A 296 -8.60 2.67 -2.58
C SER A 296 -8.12 3.74 -3.55
N LEU A 297 -6.86 3.68 -3.98
CA LEU A 297 -6.26 4.77 -4.76
C LEU A 297 -5.61 4.30 -6.07
N SER A 298 -5.46 5.23 -7.00
CA SER A 298 -4.71 5.07 -8.25
C SER A 298 -5.26 3.91 -9.09
N ASP A 299 -4.45 2.89 -9.38
CA ASP A 299 -4.84 1.74 -10.22
C ASP A 299 -6.03 0.94 -9.65
N ALA A 300 -6.27 0.99 -8.33
CA ALA A 300 -7.48 0.45 -7.73
C ALA A 300 -8.74 1.22 -8.16
N GLU A 301 -8.65 2.53 -8.34
CA GLU A 301 -9.74 3.37 -8.84
C GLU A 301 -10.02 3.08 -10.31
N MET A 302 -8.97 2.88 -11.14
CA MET A 302 -9.12 2.44 -12.53
C MET A 302 -9.79 1.07 -12.60
N THR A 303 -9.38 0.14 -11.73
CA THR A 303 -10.01 -1.18 -11.63
C THR A 303 -11.48 -1.04 -11.26
N ALA A 304 -11.84 -0.19 -10.29
CA ALA A 304 -13.22 0.03 -9.88
C ALA A 304 -14.04 0.68 -11.00
N ALA A 305 -13.50 1.69 -11.70
CA ALA A 305 -14.17 2.34 -12.83
C ALA A 305 -14.39 1.36 -13.98
N GLY A 306 -13.36 0.58 -14.36
CA GLY A 306 -13.46 -0.44 -15.40
C GLY A 306 -14.41 -1.58 -15.01
N PHE A 307 -14.41 -2.02 -13.75
CA PHE A 307 -15.34 -3.02 -13.23
C PHE A 307 -16.80 -2.57 -13.40
N LYS A 308 -17.09 -1.31 -13.10
CA LYS A 308 -18.40 -0.70 -13.26
C LYS A 308 -18.81 -0.58 -14.72
N GLU A 309 -17.93 -0.07 -15.57
CA GLU A 309 -18.17 0.13 -17.00
C GLU A 309 -18.40 -1.20 -17.75
N LEU A 310 -17.64 -2.23 -17.37
CA LEU A 310 -17.79 -3.58 -17.94
C LEU A 310 -18.97 -4.37 -17.36
N GLY A 311 -19.69 -3.83 -16.35
CA GLY A 311 -20.84 -4.48 -15.75
C GLY A 311 -20.52 -5.81 -15.07
N LEU A 312 -19.36 -5.93 -14.42
CA LEU A 312 -18.87 -7.20 -13.86
C LEU A 312 -19.56 -7.61 -12.56
N GLY A 313 -20.23 -6.68 -11.89
CA GLY A 313 -20.95 -6.91 -10.64
C GLY A 313 -21.26 -5.61 -9.90
N LYS A 314 -21.49 -5.69 -8.59
CA LYS A 314 -21.77 -4.53 -7.73
C LYS A 314 -20.51 -4.06 -7.01
N ILE A 315 -20.36 -2.74 -6.91
CA ILE A 315 -19.35 -2.09 -6.09
C ILE A 315 -19.99 -1.68 -4.77
N ILE A 316 -19.37 -2.08 -3.66
CA ILE A 316 -19.87 -1.79 -2.30
C ILE A 316 -18.76 -1.10 -1.49
N GLY A 317 -19.13 -0.16 -0.65
CA GLY A 317 -18.21 0.55 0.23
C GLY A 317 -18.41 2.04 0.24
N THR A 318 -17.33 2.81 0.22
CA THR A 318 -17.34 4.27 0.13
C THR A 318 -16.68 4.72 -1.17
N GLU A 319 -16.79 6.01 -1.49
CA GLU A 319 -16.11 6.57 -2.66
C GLU A 319 -14.60 6.43 -2.51
N THR A 320 -13.91 6.19 -3.63
CA THR A 320 -12.46 5.99 -3.67
C THR A 320 -11.69 7.29 -3.39
N TYR A 321 -10.36 7.21 -3.33
CA TYR A 321 -9.50 8.26 -2.79
C TYR A 321 -9.43 9.54 -3.65
N ARG A 322 -9.63 9.46 -4.98
CA ARG A 322 -9.42 10.55 -5.96
C ARG A 322 -7.95 10.86 -6.20
N TRP A 323 -7.17 9.83 -6.36
CA TRP A 323 -5.74 9.93 -6.64
C TRP A 323 -5.40 9.11 -7.88
N ILE A 324 -5.73 9.63 -9.08
CA ILE A 324 -5.75 8.86 -10.33
C ILE A 324 -5.19 9.63 -11.53
N ILE A 325 -3.98 10.10 -11.42
CA ILE A 325 -3.24 10.71 -12.53
C ILE A 325 -2.16 9.75 -13.01
N PHE A 326 -2.07 9.53 -14.34
CA PHE A 326 -0.91 8.87 -14.89
C PHE A 326 0.29 9.81 -14.90
N THR A 327 1.42 9.32 -14.39
CA THR A 327 2.64 10.08 -14.30
C THR A 327 3.74 9.47 -15.16
N SER A 328 4.55 10.34 -15.78
CA SER A 328 5.90 10.02 -16.20
C SER A 328 6.91 10.42 -15.13
N GLY A 329 8.19 10.06 -15.32
CA GLY A 329 9.31 10.58 -14.54
C GLY A 329 10.22 11.41 -15.43
N LYS A 330 10.72 12.53 -14.93
CA LYS A 330 11.71 13.36 -15.62
C LYS A 330 12.95 13.51 -14.73
N GLY A 331 14.13 13.24 -15.32
CA GLY A 331 15.41 13.41 -14.64
C GLY A 331 15.82 14.85 -14.57
N LEU A 332 16.62 15.18 -13.56
CA LEU A 332 17.25 16.49 -13.37
C LEU A 332 18.76 16.38 -13.53
N VAL A 333 19.44 17.52 -13.62
CA VAL A 333 20.88 17.62 -13.91
C VAL A 333 21.77 16.80 -12.99
N ASP A 334 21.34 16.58 -11.75
CA ASP A 334 22.10 15.83 -10.74
C ASP A 334 21.78 14.32 -10.69
N GLY A 335 20.89 13.86 -11.57
CA GLY A 335 20.38 12.48 -11.59
C GLY A 335 19.18 12.25 -10.65
N SER A 336 18.75 13.25 -9.90
CA SER A 336 17.46 13.25 -9.20
C SER A 336 16.31 13.16 -10.19
N PHE A 337 15.15 12.76 -9.71
CA PHE A 337 13.99 12.65 -10.58
C PHE A 337 12.73 13.15 -9.88
N TYR A 338 11.77 13.65 -10.67
CA TYR A 338 10.46 13.99 -10.20
C TYR A 338 9.35 13.31 -11.00
N ARG A 339 8.24 13.05 -10.34
CA ARG A 339 7.03 12.54 -11.00
C ARG A 339 6.28 13.71 -11.63
N LEU A 340 5.90 13.49 -12.89
CA LEU A 340 5.25 14.48 -13.73
C LEU A 340 3.83 13.99 -14.06
N PRO A 341 2.78 14.60 -13.52
CA PRO A 341 1.39 14.29 -13.87
C PRO A 341 1.09 14.72 -15.31
N SER A 342 1.09 13.75 -16.23
CA SER A 342 1.01 14.04 -17.67
C SER A 342 -0.31 13.63 -18.31
N TRP A 343 -1.09 12.73 -17.70
CA TRP A 343 -2.36 12.27 -18.25
C TRP A 343 -3.44 12.21 -17.19
N GLY A 344 -4.51 12.99 -17.40
CA GLY A 344 -5.74 12.88 -16.63
C GLY A 344 -6.49 11.58 -16.97
N CYS A 345 -7.22 11.03 -16.01
CA CYS A 345 -8.05 9.85 -16.18
C CYS A 345 -9.55 10.25 -16.21
N TYR A 346 -10.23 9.86 -17.28
CA TYR A 346 -11.62 10.22 -17.49
C TYR A 346 -12.47 8.98 -17.77
N THR A 347 -13.69 8.96 -17.22
CA THR A 347 -14.70 7.96 -17.60
C THR A 347 -15.13 8.14 -19.06
N LEU A 348 -15.82 7.16 -19.64
CA LEU A 348 -16.29 7.25 -21.02
C LEU A 348 -17.33 8.38 -21.22
N ASP A 349 -18.04 8.78 -20.18
CA ASP A 349 -18.96 9.94 -20.16
C ASP A 349 -18.25 11.28 -19.82
N GLY A 350 -16.92 11.28 -19.68
CA GLY A 350 -16.08 12.46 -19.58
C GLY A 350 -15.85 13.00 -18.16
N LYS A 351 -16.24 12.29 -17.11
CA LYS A 351 -15.97 12.69 -15.72
C LYS A 351 -14.49 12.51 -15.38
N ASN A 352 -13.92 13.48 -14.71
CA ASN A 352 -12.53 13.43 -14.25
C ASN A 352 -12.45 12.66 -12.93
N LEU A 353 -11.84 11.48 -12.95
CA LEU A 353 -11.72 10.63 -11.75
C LEU A 353 -10.80 11.23 -10.68
N GLU A 354 -9.87 12.10 -11.04
CA GLU A 354 -9.03 12.82 -10.08
C GLU A 354 -9.87 13.74 -9.15
N THR A 355 -10.98 14.27 -9.65
CA THR A 355 -11.83 15.18 -8.88
C THR A 355 -13.06 14.49 -8.27
N GLU A 356 -13.55 13.43 -8.90
CA GLU A 356 -14.82 12.80 -8.50
C GLU A 356 -14.63 11.44 -7.81
N GLY A 357 -13.55 10.71 -8.10
CA GLY A 357 -13.36 9.33 -7.64
C GLY A 357 -14.38 8.36 -8.27
N VAL A 358 -14.43 7.14 -7.75
CA VAL A 358 -15.39 6.12 -8.14
C VAL A 358 -16.39 5.89 -7.01
N SER A 359 -17.64 6.27 -7.24
CA SER A 359 -18.71 6.04 -6.27
C SER A 359 -19.18 4.58 -6.33
N PRO A 360 -19.42 3.92 -5.18
CA PRO A 360 -19.97 2.58 -5.13
C PRO A 360 -21.43 2.54 -5.60
N ASP A 361 -21.93 1.37 -6.02
CA ASP A 361 -23.34 1.15 -6.30
C ASP A 361 -24.16 1.07 -5.01
N ILE A 362 -23.55 0.57 -3.93
CA ILE A 362 -24.15 0.47 -2.61
C ILE A 362 -23.18 1.11 -1.61
N TYR A 363 -23.58 2.25 -1.09
CA TYR A 363 -22.79 2.95 -0.07
C TYR A 363 -22.90 2.26 1.29
N VAL A 364 -21.76 1.86 1.86
CA VAL A 364 -21.64 1.31 3.21
C VAL A 364 -20.41 1.89 3.86
N GLY A 365 -20.59 2.76 4.83
CA GLY A 365 -19.49 3.28 5.66
C GLY A 365 -19.04 2.27 6.70
N GLU A 366 -17.78 2.40 7.14
CA GLU A 366 -17.22 1.68 8.28
C GLU A 366 -16.70 2.70 9.29
N SER A 367 -17.25 2.68 10.51
CA SER A 367 -16.86 3.62 11.55
C SER A 367 -15.67 3.10 12.36
N PHE A 368 -14.96 4.00 13.06
CA PHE A 368 -13.94 3.59 14.04
C PHE A 368 -14.51 2.67 15.12
N LYS A 369 -15.78 2.83 15.48
CA LYS A 369 -16.46 1.95 16.44
C LYS A 369 -16.58 0.54 15.88
N ASP A 370 -16.93 0.39 14.60
CA ASP A 370 -17.02 -0.92 13.94
C ASP A 370 -15.68 -1.63 14.00
N ARG A 371 -14.59 -0.95 13.63
CA ARG A 371 -13.22 -1.49 13.72
C ARG A 371 -12.84 -1.93 15.12
N LEU A 372 -13.15 -1.11 16.13
CA LEU A 372 -12.86 -1.43 17.54
C LEU A 372 -13.68 -2.61 18.08
N THR A 373 -14.87 -2.84 17.56
CA THR A 373 -15.77 -3.92 18.00
C THR A 373 -15.75 -5.15 17.13
N GLY A 374 -14.95 -5.14 16.03
CA GLY A 374 -14.85 -6.24 15.07
C GLY A 374 -16.08 -6.38 14.16
N ASN A 375 -16.91 -5.34 14.05
CA ASN A 375 -18.00 -5.32 13.07
C ASN A 375 -17.44 -5.13 11.66
N GLN A 376 -18.03 -5.81 10.69
CA GLN A 376 -17.59 -5.81 9.29
C GLN A 376 -18.75 -5.42 8.34
N PRO A 377 -19.32 -4.18 8.44
CA PRO A 377 -20.56 -3.82 7.73
C PRO A 377 -20.42 -3.93 6.21
N GLN A 378 -19.25 -3.63 5.64
CA GLN A 378 -19.00 -3.72 4.21
C GLN A 378 -18.93 -5.18 3.75
N LEU A 379 -18.25 -6.08 4.50
CA LEU A 379 -18.24 -7.52 4.20
C LEU A 379 -19.63 -8.13 4.39
N ASP A 380 -20.35 -7.78 5.45
CA ASP A 380 -21.72 -8.26 5.67
C ASP A 380 -22.62 -7.91 4.49
N LYS A 381 -22.54 -6.67 3.97
CA LYS A 381 -23.33 -6.26 2.82
C LYS A 381 -22.91 -6.96 1.53
N ALA A 382 -21.62 -7.18 1.32
CA ALA A 382 -21.14 -7.92 0.16
C ALA A 382 -21.64 -9.38 0.16
N ILE A 383 -21.56 -10.04 1.32
CA ILE A 383 -22.09 -11.40 1.50
C ILE A 383 -23.58 -11.46 1.25
N GLU A 384 -24.37 -10.53 1.83
CA GLU A 384 -25.80 -10.42 1.62
C GLU A 384 -26.15 -10.31 0.14
N VAL A 385 -25.52 -9.37 -0.58
CA VAL A 385 -25.80 -9.13 -2.02
C VAL A 385 -25.50 -10.35 -2.86
N ILE A 386 -24.38 -11.03 -2.61
CA ILE A 386 -24.00 -12.25 -3.34
C ILE A 386 -24.99 -13.39 -3.04
N LEU A 387 -25.32 -13.63 -1.76
CA LEU A 387 -26.23 -14.70 -1.40
C LEU A 387 -27.64 -14.49 -1.97
N ASP A 388 -28.11 -13.25 -2.04
CA ASP A 388 -29.37 -12.89 -2.69
C ASP A 388 -29.33 -13.19 -4.21
N GLU A 389 -28.17 -12.96 -4.86
CA GLU A 389 -27.99 -13.26 -6.28
C GLU A 389 -27.94 -14.78 -6.55
N LEU A 390 -27.24 -15.53 -5.72
CA LEU A 390 -27.12 -16.99 -5.82
C LEU A 390 -28.43 -17.74 -5.53
N ASN A 391 -29.39 -17.10 -4.90
CA ASN A 391 -30.70 -17.70 -4.55
C ASN A 391 -31.81 -17.36 -5.55
N LYS A 392 -31.53 -16.56 -6.58
CA LYS A 392 -32.44 -16.25 -7.70
C LYS A 392 -32.38 -17.32 -8.78
#